data_b55623d2c3bc5cd952b89355e21bc6a6
#
_entry.id   b55623d2c3bc5cd952b89355e21bc6a6
#
_cell.length_a   1.000
_cell.length_b   1.000
_cell.length_c   1.000
_cell.angle_alpha   90.00
_cell.angle_beta   90.00
_cell.angle_gamma   90.00
#
_symmetry.space_group_name_H-M   'P 1'
#
loop_
_entity.id
_entity.type
_entity.pdbx_description
1 polymer ?
#
loop_
_entity_poly.entity_id
_entity_poly.type
_entity_poly.pdbx_seq_one_letter_code
_entity_poly.pdbx_strand_id
1 'polypeptide(L)'
;DENISDLLLPNPAQKFDCVIDAIDRIKYKALMIHFCKKHKVKVIATGGAGGLTDPTQIEVKDLSRTWNDPLASAVRLALRQVHNFSRNLKRSFGVPCVYSTEQQRYPDKDGNVGYQKPGVAGLSLDCGFGYGSVVAVTATFGFVAAATAIDIVMKKKTMTASE
;
A
#
# COMPACT_ATOMS: atom_id res chain seq x y z
N ASP A 1 2.21 5.21 17.48
CA ASP A 1 3.00 3.96 17.55
C ASP A 1 2.57 3.08 18.74
N GLU A 2 2.12 3.69 19.86
CA GLU A 2 1.88 3.00 21.12
C GLU A 2 0.62 2.10 21.12
N ASN A 3 -0.36 2.40 20.31
CA ASN A 3 -1.65 1.70 20.29
C ASN A 3 -1.84 0.70 19.15
N ILE A 4 -0.82 0.44 18.31
CA ILE A 4 -0.98 -0.46 17.16
C ILE A 4 -1.30 -1.90 17.58
N SER A 5 -0.74 -2.35 18.71
CA SER A 5 -1.06 -3.68 19.27
C SER A 5 -2.52 -3.78 19.70
N ASP A 6 -3.06 -2.73 20.31
CA ASP A 6 -4.44 -2.70 20.79
C ASP A 6 -5.44 -2.66 19.62
N LEU A 7 -5.07 -2.02 18.52
CA LEU A 7 -5.88 -1.95 17.31
C LEU A 7 -5.84 -3.24 16.49
N LEU A 8 -4.67 -3.85 16.32
CA LEU A 8 -4.49 -5.00 15.42
C LEU A 8 -4.49 -6.35 16.14
N LEU A 9 -4.32 -6.38 17.44
CA LEU A 9 -4.39 -7.58 18.29
C LEU A 9 -5.16 -7.28 19.58
N PRO A 10 -6.41 -6.81 19.52
CA PRO A 10 -7.19 -6.47 20.71
C PRO A 10 -7.41 -7.69 21.62
N ASN A 11 -7.39 -8.88 21.04
CA ASN A 11 -7.41 -10.15 21.75
C ASN A 11 -6.31 -11.07 21.18
N PRO A 12 -5.28 -11.44 21.95
CA PRO A 12 -4.20 -12.32 21.48
C PRO A 12 -4.68 -13.69 20.97
N ALA A 13 -5.83 -14.17 21.45
CA ALA A 13 -6.44 -15.43 21.01
C ALA A 13 -7.21 -15.27 19.69
N GLN A 14 -7.51 -14.07 19.25
CA GLN A 14 -8.39 -13.81 18.10
C GLN A 14 -7.73 -12.81 17.14
N LYS A 15 -6.86 -13.33 16.26
CA LYS A 15 -6.16 -12.51 15.24
C LYS A 15 -7.07 -12.25 14.05
N PHE A 16 -6.92 -11.09 13.44
CA PHE A 16 -7.50 -10.83 12.12
C PHE A 16 -6.95 -11.81 11.08
N ASP A 17 -7.79 -12.31 10.20
CA ASP A 17 -7.37 -13.17 9.09
C ASP A 17 -6.55 -12.40 8.06
N CYS A 18 -6.93 -11.16 7.79
CA CYS A 18 -6.26 -10.25 6.89
C CYS A 18 -6.50 -8.79 7.28
N VAL A 19 -5.52 -7.94 7.06
CA VAL A 19 -5.59 -6.49 7.22
C VAL A 19 -5.37 -5.83 5.87
N ILE A 20 -6.22 -4.87 5.51
CA ILE A 20 -6.01 -4.01 4.34
C ILE A 20 -5.44 -2.67 4.84
N ASP A 21 -4.25 -2.35 4.39
CA ASP A 21 -3.56 -1.12 4.72
C ASP A 21 -3.74 -0.10 3.58
N ALA A 22 -4.60 0.89 3.83
CA ALA A 22 -4.88 2.02 2.93
C ALA A 22 -4.32 3.35 3.47
N ILE A 23 -3.33 3.30 4.37
CA ILE A 23 -2.69 4.50 4.95
C ILE A 23 -1.79 5.17 3.89
N ASP A 24 -1.83 6.48 3.78
CA ASP A 24 -0.98 7.28 2.89
C ASP A 24 0.32 7.79 3.55
N ARG A 25 0.43 7.66 4.87
CA ARG A 25 1.60 8.08 5.66
C ARG A 25 2.65 6.98 5.71
N ILE A 26 3.81 7.21 5.11
CA ILE A 26 4.93 6.25 4.97
C ILE A 26 5.29 5.59 6.29
N LYS A 27 5.48 6.39 7.36
CA LYS A 27 5.87 5.91 8.68
C LYS A 27 4.87 4.87 9.23
N TYR A 28 3.58 5.23 9.23
CA TYR A 28 2.54 4.36 9.81
C TYR A 28 2.22 3.16 8.94
N LYS A 29 2.27 3.33 7.62
CA LYS A 29 2.13 2.24 6.65
C LYS A 29 3.25 1.20 6.83
N ALA A 30 4.50 1.63 6.91
CA ALA A 30 5.62 0.74 7.14
C ALA A 30 5.52 0.03 8.50
N LEU A 31 5.13 0.75 9.55
CA LEU A 31 4.91 0.20 10.89
C LEU A 31 3.81 -0.87 10.89
N MET A 32 2.66 -0.60 10.27
CA MET A 32 1.54 -1.55 10.19
C MET A 32 1.95 -2.82 9.44
N ILE A 33 2.62 -2.68 8.29
CA ILE A 33 3.12 -3.83 7.52
C ILE A 33 4.10 -4.65 8.36
N HIS A 34 5.07 -4.00 9.00
CA HIS A 34 6.04 -4.67 9.88
C HIS A 34 5.34 -5.41 11.02
N PHE A 35 4.41 -4.74 11.71
CA PHE A 35 3.65 -5.32 12.82
C PHE A 35 2.88 -6.58 12.37
N CYS A 36 2.12 -6.49 11.30
CA CYS A 36 1.38 -7.63 10.76
C CYS A 36 2.30 -8.80 10.41
N LYS A 37 3.44 -8.54 9.76
CA LYS A 37 4.42 -9.59 9.42
C LYS A 37 5.01 -10.23 10.66
N LYS A 38 5.38 -9.44 11.67
CA LYS A 38 5.93 -9.93 12.95
C LYS A 38 4.94 -10.86 13.66
N HIS A 39 3.66 -10.52 13.63
CA HIS A 39 2.60 -11.28 14.31
C HIS A 39 1.92 -12.33 13.42
N LYS A 40 2.44 -12.58 12.20
CA LYS A 40 1.90 -13.55 11.22
C LYS A 40 0.45 -13.25 10.81
N VAL A 41 0.03 -11.99 10.87
CA VAL A 41 -1.22 -11.50 10.30
C VAL A 41 -1.00 -11.20 8.82
N LYS A 42 -1.89 -11.65 7.95
CA LYS A 42 -1.82 -11.32 6.51
C LYS A 42 -2.13 -9.84 6.33
N VAL A 43 -1.37 -9.17 5.48
CA VAL A 43 -1.57 -7.75 5.18
C VAL A 43 -1.50 -7.51 3.68
N ILE A 44 -2.43 -6.71 3.17
CA ILE A 44 -2.46 -6.22 1.80
C ILE A 44 -2.22 -4.72 1.89
N ALA A 45 -1.22 -4.22 1.18
CA ALA A 45 -0.97 -2.79 1.07
C ALA A 45 -1.65 -2.20 -0.17
N THR A 46 -2.02 -0.93 -0.12
CA THR A 46 -2.36 -0.15 -1.31
C THR A 46 -1.27 0.85 -1.61
N GLY A 47 -1.02 1.10 -2.87
CA GLY A 47 -0.16 2.18 -3.33
C GLY A 47 -0.84 3.55 -3.27
N GLY A 48 -0.19 4.55 -3.84
CA GLY A 48 -0.72 5.90 -3.99
C GLY A 48 -1.67 6.01 -5.18
N ALA A 49 -2.83 6.65 -4.97
CA ALA A 49 -3.84 6.85 -6.02
C ALA A 49 -3.87 8.30 -6.57
N GLY A 50 -3.07 9.20 -6.00
CA GLY A 50 -3.02 10.59 -6.42
C GLY A 50 -2.44 10.76 -7.83
N GLY A 51 -3.05 11.64 -8.63
CA GLY A 51 -2.60 11.94 -9.98
C GLY A 51 -2.79 10.81 -11.00
N LEU A 52 -3.58 9.78 -10.67
CA LEU A 52 -3.94 8.66 -11.54
C LEU A 52 -5.36 8.83 -12.07
N THR A 53 -5.61 8.37 -13.29
CA THR A 53 -6.92 8.49 -13.95
C THR A 53 -7.41 7.21 -14.60
N ASP A 54 -6.52 6.24 -14.86
CA ASP A 54 -6.82 5.00 -15.56
C ASP A 54 -6.93 3.81 -14.60
N PRO A 55 -8.17 3.36 -14.26
CA PRO A 55 -8.36 2.22 -13.38
C PRO A 55 -7.96 0.88 -14.01
N THR A 56 -7.78 0.82 -15.33
CA THR A 56 -7.42 -0.43 -16.03
C THR A 56 -5.95 -0.81 -15.83
N GLN A 57 -5.11 0.11 -15.37
CA GLN A 57 -3.70 -0.12 -15.08
C GLN A 57 -3.43 -0.59 -13.63
N ILE A 58 -4.47 -0.98 -12.91
CA ILE A 58 -4.33 -1.44 -11.52
C ILE A 58 -3.95 -2.92 -11.51
N GLU A 59 -2.89 -3.22 -10.77
CA GLU A 59 -2.34 -4.57 -10.62
C GLU A 59 -2.15 -4.94 -9.15
N VAL A 60 -2.00 -6.24 -8.89
CA VAL A 60 -1.56 -6.77 -7.59
C VAL A 60 -0.21 -7.45 -7.76
N LYS A 61 0.82 -6.91 -7.11
CA LYS A 61 2.16 -7.53 -7.03
C LYS A 61 2.67 -7.51 -5.60
N ASP A 62 3.71 -8.28 -5.32
CA ASP A 62 4.42 -8.12 -4.05
C ASP A 62 4.95 -6.68 -3.94
N LEU A 63 4.82 -6.06 -2.76
CA LEU A 63 5.26 -4.69 -2.51
C LEU A 63 6.72 -4.46 -2.92
N SER A 64 7.60 -5.49 -2.81
CA SER A 64 8.99 -5.41 -3.24
C SER A 64 9.15 -5.28 -4.77
N ARG A 65 8.11 -5.55 -5.53
CA ARG A 65 8.10 -5.61 -7.01
C ARG A 65 7.27 -4.51 -7.66
N THR A 66 6.65 -3.64 -6.89
CA THR A 66 5.89 -2.50 -7.44
C THR A 66 6.83 -1.48 -8.08
N TRP A 67 6.32 -0.75 -9.06
CA TRP A 67 7.03 0.31 -9.79
C TRP A 67 6.06 1.46 -10.12
N ASN A 68 6.55 2.60 -10.59
CA ASN A 68 5.77 3.83 -10.86
C ASN A 68 4.93 4.36 -9.68
N ASP A 69 5.16 3.88 -8.47
CA ASP A 69 4.43 4.28 -7.28
C ASP A 69 5.41 4.88 -6.25
N PRO A 70 5.43 6.20 -6.10
CA PRO A 70 6.31 6.87 -5.15
C PRO A 70 6.04 6.52 -3.70
N LEU A 71 4.76 6.33 -3.30
CA LEU A 71 4.40 5.92 -1.94
C LEU A 71 4.95 4.52 -1.64
N ALA A 72 4.67 3.55 -2.52
CA ALA A 72 5.18 2.19 -2.36
C ALA A 72 6.72 2.16 -2.38
N SER A 73 7.36 3.00 -3.20
CA SER A 73 8.82 3.13 -3.22
C SER A 73 9.38 3.61 -1.88
N ALA A 74 8.81 4.67 -1.31
CA ALA A 74 9.22 5.20 -0.02
C ALA A 74 8.95 4.21 1.13
N VAL A 75 7.83 3.49 1.08
CA VAL A 75 7.51 2.43 2.06
C VAL A 75 8.51 1.28 1.97
N ARG A 76 8.88 0.83 0.76
CA ARG A 76 9.94 -0.20 0.59
C ARG A 76 11.26 0.25 1.21
N LEU A 77 11.62 1.53 1.03
CA LEU A 77 12.84 2.09 1.62
C LEU A 77 12.77 2.07 3.15
N ALA A 78 11.66 2.55 3.73
CA ALA A 78 11.45 2.56 5.17
C ALA A 78 11.47 1.14 5.77
N LEU A 79 10.82 0.17 5.13
CA LEU A 79 10.82 -1.24 5.56
C LEU A 79 12.24 -1.83 5.59
N ARG A 80 13.08 -1.49 4.60
CA ARG A 80 14.48 -1.97 4.55
C ARG A 80 15.40 -1.26 5.55
N GLN A 81 15.20 0.03 5.77
CA GLN A 81 16.06 0.83 6.64
C GLN A 81 15.74 0.68 8.12
N VAL A 82 14.45 0.64 8.46
CA VAL A 82 13.96 0.72 9.84
C VAL A 82 13.48 -0.63 10.37
N HIS A 83 12.91 -1.47 9.51
CA HIS A 83 12.21 -2.70 9.94
C HIS A 83 12.91 -3.98 9.49
N ASN A 84 14.16 -3.93 9.08
CA ASN A 84 15.00 -5.08 8.71
C ASN A 84 14.44 -5.97 7.60
N PHE A 85 13.62 -5.44 6.69
CA PHE A 85 13.21 -6.16 5.50
C PHE A 85 14.40 -6.39 4.56
N SER A 86 14.36 -7.49 3.80
CA SER A 86 15.45 -7.89 2.95
C SER A 86 15.87 -6.80 1.96
N ARG A 87 17.17 -6.50 1.91
CA ARG A 87 17.78 -5.63 0.90
C ARG A 87 18.04 -6.36 -0.43
N ASN A 88 17.96 -7.69 -0.42
CA ASN A 88 18.11 -8.49 -1.64
C ASN A 88 16.87 -8.30 -2.52
N LEU A 89 17.04 -7.69 -3.68
CA LEU A 89 15.98 -7.39 -4.63
C LEU A 89 15.30 -8.64 -5.23
N LYS A 90 15.95 -9.81 -5.14
CA LYS A 90 15.35 -11.09 -5.58
C LYS A 90 14.34 -11.64 -4.57
N ARG A 91 14.39 -11.22 -3.29
CA ARG A 91 13.47 -11.68 -2.25
C ARG A 91 12.22 -10.84 -2.20
N SER A 92 11.05 -11.49 -2.18
CA SER A 92 9.77 -10.84 -1.95
C SER A 92 9.57 -10.49 -0.47
N PHE A 93 8.72 -9.51 -0.19
CA PHE A 93 8.32 -9.18 1.18
C PHE A 93 7.17 -10.07 1.67
N GLY A 94 6.49 -10.76 0.76
CA GLY A 94 5.28 -11.53 1.04
C GLY A 94 4.14 -10.60 1.49
N VAL A 95 4.04 -9.43 0.86
CA VAL A 95 3.03 -8.40 1.10
C VAL A 95 2.41 -8.05 -0.26
N PRO A 96 1.22 -8.59 -0.60
CA PRO A 96 0.49 -8.14 -1.77
C PRO A 96 0.26 -6.64 -1.70
N CYS A 97 0.48 -5.95 -2.81
CA CYS A 97 0.24 -4.52 -2.95
C CYS A 97 -0.63 -4.26 -4.17
N VAL A 98 -1.77 -3.63 -3.96
CA VAL A 98 -2.62 -3.08 -5.02
C VAL A 98 -2.04 -1.74 -5.41
N TYR A 99 -1.61 -1.58 -6.65
CA TYR A 99 -0.99 -0.36 -7.14
C TYR A 99 -1.30 -0.15 -8.62
N SER A 100 -1.06 1.03 -9.16
CA SER A 100 -1.18 1.29 -10.59
C SER A 100 0.19 1.33 -11.26
N THR A 101 0.24 0.85 -12.49
CA THR A 101 1.40 1.01 -13.38
C THR A 101 1.38 2.34 -14.13
N GLU A 102 0.28 3.09 -14.05
CA GLU A 102 0.15 4.42 -14.63
C GLU A 102 1.19 5.37 -14.03
N GLN A 103 1.79 6.19 -14.87
CA GLN A 103 2.67 7.26 -14.40
C GLN A 103 1.83 8.38 -13.81
N GLN A 104 2.12 8.76 -12.57
CA GLN A 104 1.42 9.86 -11.89
C GLN A 104 1.58 11.18 -12.62
N ARG A 105 0.51 11.96 -12.64
CA ARG A 105 0.48 13.33 -13.15
C ARG A 105 0.46 14.30 -11.97
N TYR A 106 1.07 15.45 -12.19
CA TYR A 106 1.20 16.50 -11.18
C TYR A 106 0.67 17.80 -11.71
N PRO A 107 -0.06 18.59 -10.91
CA PRO A 107 -0.40 19.95 -11.28
C PRO A 107 0.84 20.85 -11.23
N ASP A 108 0.92 21.81 -12.12
CA ASP A 108 1.87 22.91 -12.03
C ASP A 108 1.22 24.14 -11.37
N LYS A 109 2.01 25.18 -11.15
CA LYS A 109 1.53 26.44 -10.53
C LYS A 109 0.51 27.21 -11.39
N ASP A 110 0.43 26.91 -12.67
CA ASP A 110 -0.46 27.56 -13.63
C ASP A 110 -1.75 26.75 -13.85
N GLY A 111 -1.92 25.63 -13.14
CA GLY A 111 -3.09 24.75 -13.21
C GLY A 111 -3.02 23.73 -14.35
N ASN A 112 -1.92 23.65 -15.10
CA ASN A 112 -1.74 22.59 -16.10
C ASN A 112 -1.33 21.28 -15.42
N VAL A 113 -1.60 20.16 -16.06
CA VAL A 113 -1.27 18.83 -15.55
C VAL A 113 -0.23 18.17 -16.44
N GLY A 114 0.87 17.74 -15.84
CA GLY A 114 1.99 17.11 -16.53
C GLY A 114 2.64 15.99 -15.72
N TYR A 115 3.68 15.37 -16.28
CA TYR A 115 4.43 14.28 -15.64
C TYR A 115 5.62 14.77 -14.81
N GLN A 116 5.94 16.06 -14.87
CA GLN A 116 7.03 16.62 -14.09
C GLN A 116 6.59 16.87 -12.66
N LYS A 117 7.26 16.21 -11.73
CA LYS A 117 7.05 16.47 -10.30
C LYS A 117 7.47 17.89 -9.98
N PRO A 118 6.62 18.70 -9.31
CA PRO A 118 6.99 20.07 -8.93
C PRO A 118 8.31 20.09 -8.16
N GLY A 119 9.31 20.81 -8.70
CA GLY A 119 10.66 20.86 -8.15
C GLY A 119 10.83 21.80 -6.95
N VAL A 120 9.76 22.21 -6.28
CA VAL A 120 9.82 23.19 -5.19
C VAL A 120 10.03 22.46 -3.87
N ALA A 121 11.19 22.70 -3.26
CA ALA A 121 11.45 22.30 -1.88
C ALA A 121 10.38 22.92 -0.97
N GLY A 122 9.58 22.08 -0.32
CA GLY A 122 8.50 22.51 0.59
C GLY A 122 7.08 22.39 0.03
N LEU A 123 6.87 22.05 -1.23
CA LEU A 123 5.57 21.67 -1.74
C LEU A 123 5.26 20.23 -1.27
N SER A 124 4.49 20.13 -0.21
CA SER A 124 3.81 18.90 0.17
C SER A 124 2.84 18.55 -0.97
N LEU A 125 2.92 17.32 -1.48
CA LEU A 125 1.92 16.79 -2.40
C LEU A 125 0.67 16.43 -1.59
N ASP A 126 0.08 17.43 -0.96
CA ASP A 126 -1.17 17.31 -0.25
C ASP A 126 -2.34 17.82 -1.09
N CYS A 127 -3.55 17.52 -0.64
CA CYS A 127 -4.77 17.92 -1.34
C CYS A 127 -4.95 19.44 -1.49
N GLY A 128 -4.17 20.25 -0.76
CA GLY A 128 -4.21 21.72 -0.82
C GLY A 128 -3.68 22.31 -2.11
N PHE A 129 -2.87 21.57 -2.87
CA PHE A 129 -2.27 22.00 -4.13
C PHE A 129 -2.95 21.41 -5.39
N GLY A 130 -4.19 20.94 -5.27
CA GLY A 130 -4.91 20.36 -6.41
C GLY A 130 -4.44 18.97 -6.82
N TYR A 131 -3.61 18.32 -6.00
CA TYR A 131 -3.20 16.94 -6.21
C TYR A 131 -4.28 16.00 -5.68
N GLY A 132 -5.21 15.66 -6.54
CA GLY A 132 -6.38 14.86 -6.21
C GLY A 132 -6.30 13.42 -6.68
N SER A 133 -7.35 12.65 -6.36
CA SER A 133 -7.58 11.30 -6.84
C SER A 133 -8.95 11.18 -7.49
N VAL A 134 -9.07 10.30 -8.49
CA VAL A 134 -10.32 10.01 -9.18
C VAL A 134 -10.98 8.81 -8.53
N VAL A 135 -12.30 8.91 -8.29
CA VAL A 135 -13.07 7.82 -7.65
C VAL A 135 -12.97 6.50 -8.41
N ALA A 136 -12.92 6.54 -9.73
CA ALA A 136 -12.77 5.32 -10.54
C ALA A 136 -11.48 4.55 -10.20
N VAL A 137 -10.39 5.24 -9.89
CA VAL A 137 -9.13 4.64 -9.45
C VAL A 137 -9.23 4.18 -8.00
N THR A 138 -9.62 5.05 -7.07
CA THR A 138 -9.65 4.71 -5.64
C THR A 138 -10.64 3.60 -5.32
N ALA A 139 -11.82 3.60 -5.95
CA ALA A 139 -12.81 2.54 -5.79
C ALA A 139 -12.26 1.20 -6.33
N THR A 140 -11.61 1.21 -7.50
CA THR A 140 -11.01 -0.01 -8.06
C THR A 140 -9.89 -0.54 -7.16
N PHE A 141 -9.04 0.33 -6.58
CA PHE A 141 -8.08 -0.08 -5.55
C PHE A 141 -8.77 -0.82 -4.41
N GLY A 142 -9.88 -0.27 -3.90
CA GLY A 142 -10.65 -0.87 -2.81
C GLY A 142 -11.24 -2.23 -3.19
N PHE A 143 -11.87 -2.35 -4.35
CA PHE A 143 -12.44 -3.63 -4.82
C PHE A 143 -11.38 -4.70 -5.07
N VAL A 144 -10.26 -4.34 -5.68
CA VAL A 144 -9.13 -5.27 -5.91
C VAL A 144 -8.51 -5.71 -4.58
N ALA A 145 -8.35 -4.80 -3.61
CA ALA A 145 -7.87 -5.14 -2.28
C ALA A 145 -8.83 -6.09 -1.55
N ALA A 146 -10.14 -5.83 -1.62
CA ALA A 146 -11.17 -6.67 -1.02
C ALA A 146 -11.18 -8.08 -1.65
N ALA A 147 -11.16 -8.18 -2.97
CA ALA A 147 -11.09 -9.46 -3.68
C ALA A 147 -9.83 -10.24 -3.28
N THR A 148 -8.67 -9.57 -3.22
CA THR A 148 -7.41 -10.18 -2.79
C THR A 148 -7.48 -10.67 -1.33
N ALA A 149 -8.15 -9.93 -0.43
CA ALA A 149 -8.35 -10.34 0.96
C ALA A 149 -9.22 -11.58 1.05
N ILE A 150 -10.34 -11.62 0.32
CA ILE A 150 -11.23 -12.79 0.26
C ILE A 150 -10.46 -14.03 -0.20
N ASP A 151 -9.67 -13.93 -1.27
CA ASP A 151 -8.85 -15.01 -1.79
C ASP A 151 -7.86 -15.56 -0.74
N ILE A 152 -7.20 -14.66 0.00
CA ILE A 152 -6.26 -15.05 1.06
C ILE A 152 -6.98 -15.82 2.18
N VAL A 153 -8.14 -15.32 2.62
CA VAL A 153 -8.92 -15.92 3.70
C VAL A 153 -9.48 -17.28 3.27
N MET A 154 -10.02 -17.38 2.07
CA MET A 154 -10.59 -18.63 1.54
C MET A 154 -9.52 -19.71 1.36
N LYS A 155 -8.35 -19.39 0.81
CA LYS A 155 -7.22 -20.34 0.69
C LYS A 155 -6.75 -20.85 2.05
N LYS A 156 -6.72 -20.00 3.08
CA LYS A 156 -6.39 -20.42 4.45
C LYS A 156 -7.38 -21.46 4.99
N LYS A 157 -8.68 -21.23 4.79
CA LYS A 157 -9.73 -22.15 5.27
C LYS A 157 -9.68 -23.51 4.56
N THR A 158 -9.40 -23.53 3.27
CA THR A 158 -9.29 -24.78 2.50
C THR A 158 -8.12 -25.65 2.98
N MET A 159 -6.98 -25.02 3.30
CA MET A 159 -5.81 -25.75 3.82
C MET A 159 -6.05 -26.36 5.21
N THR A 160 -6.76 -25.66 6.09
CA THR A 160 -7.08 -26.17 7.44
C THR A 160 -8.20 -27.22 7.46
N ALA A 161 -9.00 -27.32 6.40
CA ALA A 161 -10.06 -28.34 6.29
C ALA A 161 -9.57 -29.67 5.66
N SER A 162 -8.32 -29.69 5.17
CA SER A 162 -7.68 -30.87 4.54
C SER A 162 -6.66 -31.57 5.46
N GLU A 163 -6.48 -31.07 6.68
CA GLU A 163 -5.74 -31.71 7.79
C GLU A 163 -6.70 -32.36 8.78
#